data_361db38c845f96a2ca12c18392d7f9fe
#
_entry.id   361db38c845f96a2ca12c18392d7f9fe
#
_cell.length_a   1.000
_cell.length_b   1.000
_cell.length_c   1.000
_cell.angle_alpha   90.00
_cell.angle_beta   90.00
_cell.angle_gamma   90.00
#
_symmetry.space_group_name_H-M   'P 1'
#
loop_
_entity.id
_entity.type
_entity.pdbx_description
1 polymer ?
#
loop_
_entity_poly.entity_id
_entity_poly.type
_entity_poly.pdbx_seq_one_letter_code
_entity_poly.pdbx_strand_id
1 'polypeptide(L)'
;SDRPILIRSHRHADEHSIIEDKKNLDYILKHHKNIKHTALGETSIYDDLKNAWACVVYTSTAGAVAMLEGIPMIATHPACFSYKWSAGKLSDIENPILKDRTYYITHFANAHWTLDEIRQGCYWRKHVIQS
;
A
#
# COMPACT_ATOMS: atom_id res chain seq x y z
N SER A 1 -17.05 5.12 -12.24
CA SER A 1 -17.33 3.98 -11.32
C SER A 1 -18.30 4.40 -10.22
N ASP A 2 -19.28 3.57 -9.93
CA ASP A 2 -20.21 3.76 -8.80
C ASP A 2 -19.69 3.07 -7.52
N ARG A 3 -18.47 2.51 -7.57
CA ARG A 3 -17.87 1.87 -6.41
C ARG A 3 -17.53 2.87 -5.33
N PRO A 4 -17.80 2.56 -4.05
CA PRO A 4 -17.37 3.42 -2.96
C PRO A 4 -15.86 3.49 -2.90
N ILE A 5 -15.34 4.66 -2.58
CA ILE A 5 -13.91 4.90 -2.36
C ILE A 5 -13.68 4.98 -0.85
N LEU A 6 -12.75 4.17 -0.36
CA LEU A 6 -12.28 4.26 1.01
C LEU A 6 -10.91 4.97 1.03
N ILE A 7 -10.85 6.11 1.68
CA ILE A 7 -9.59 6.83 1.94
C ILE A 7 -9.11 6.45 3.33
N ARG A 8 -7.88 5.94 3.40
CA ARG A 8 -7.23 5.61 4.66
C ARG A 8 -6.14 6.62 4.98
N SER A 9 -6.22 7.25 6.16
CA SER A 9 -5.17 8.14 6.64
C SER A 9 -3.85 7.43 6.85
N HIS A 10 -2.77 8.11 6.52
CA HIS A 10 -1.40 7.67 6.77
C HIS A 10 -0.86 8.32 8.06
N ARG A 11 0.15 7.69 8.65
CA ARG A 11 0.89 8.28 9.76
C ARG A 11 1.84 9.35 9.21
N HIS A 12 1.69 10.59 9.65
CA HIS A 12 2.53 11.71 9.22
C HIS A 12 3.71 11.91 10.16
N ALA A 13 4.80 12.42 9.59
CA ALA A 13 6.00 12.73 10.35
C ALA A 13 6.00 14.16 10.93
N ASP A 14 5.15 15.05 10.40
CA ASP A 14 5.13 16.47 10.76
C ASP A 14 3.70 17.06 10.78
N GLU A 15 3.53 18.15 11.54
CA GLU A 15 2.23 18.82 11.72
C GLU A 15 1.72 19.49 10.44
N HIS A 16 2.61 19.98 9.58
CA HIS A 16 2.21 20.65 8.35
C HIS A 16 1.49 19.68 7.40
N SER A 17 2.06 18.48 7.21
CA SER A 17 1.46 17.42 6.41
C SER A 17 0.08 17.00 6.95
N ILE A 18 -0.08 16.95 8.29
CA ILE A 18 -1.36 16.63 8.93
C ILE A 18 -2.42 17.67 8.59
N ILE A 19 -2.07 18.96 8.64
CA ILE A 19 -2.99 20.07 8.37
C ILE A 19 -3.41 20.08 6.90
N GLU A 20 -2.46 19.89 5.98
CA GLU A 20 -2.73 19.85 4.55
C GLU A 20 -3.61 18.67 4.15
N ASP A 21 -3.30 17.49 4.65
CA ASP A 21 -4.10 16.29 4.38
C ASP A 21 -5.51 16.41 4.95
N LYS A 22 -5.67 16.96 6.14
CA LYS A 22 -6.99 17.22 6.71
C LYS A 22 -7.81 18.16 5.83
N LYS A 23 -7.21 19.26 5.35
CA LYS A 23 -7.87 20.23 4.46
C LYS A 23 -8.30 19.57 3.14
N ASN A 24 -7.42 18.76 2.54
CA ASN A 24 -7.69 18.03 1.32
C ASN A 24 -8.79 16.99 1.52
N LEU A 25 -8.76 16.26 2.61
CA LEU A 25 -9.75 15.27 2.97
C LEU A 25 -11.12 15.91 3.19
N ASP A 26 -11.20 17.00 3.95
CA ASP A 26 -12.46 17.75 4.19
C ASP A 26 -13.05 18.26 2.87
N TYR A 27 -12.21 18.76 1.95
CA TYR A 27 -12.63 19.15 0.61
C TYR A 27 -13.23 17.98 -0.16
N ILE A 28 -12.54 16.83 -0.21
CA ILE A 28 -12.97 15.64 -0.93
C ILE A 28 -14.30 15.12 -0.37
N LEU A 29 -14.41 14.96 0.95
CA LEU A 29 -15.63 14.47 1.61
C LEU A 29 -16.83 15.39 1.39
N LYS A 30 -16.60 16.69 1.31
CA LYS A 30 -17.65 17.69 1.05
C LYS A 30 -18.19 17.61 -0.38
N HIS A 31 -17.34 17.32 -1.36
CA HIS A 31 -17.68 17.43 -2.78
C HIS A 31 -18.01 16.08 -3.45
N HIS A 32 -17.77 14.96 -2.76
CA HIS A 32 -17.99 13.63 -3.31
C HIS A 32 -18.79 12.75 -2.34
N LYS A 33 -19.95 12.25 -2.78
CA LYS A 33 -20.90 11.51 -1.92
C LYS A 33 -20.53 10.05 -1.65
N ASN A 34 -19.71 9.43 -2.50
CA ASN A 34 -19.43 8.00 -2.43
C ASN A 34 -18.04 7.70 -1.85
N ILE A 35 -17.62 8.53 -0.89
CA ILE A 35 -16.31 8.41 -0.24
C ILE A 35 -16.51 8.19 1.26
N LYS A 36 -15.76 7.22 1.78
CA LYS A 36 -15.61 6.97 3.22
C LYS A 36 -14.16 7.23 3.62
N HIS A 37 -13.98 7.61 4.85
CA HIS A 37 -12.65 7.82 5.43
C HIS A 37 -12.48 6.92 6.64
N THR A 38 -11.31 6.30 6.73
CA THR A 38 -10.85 5.55 7.91
C THR A 38 -9.69 6.30 8.54
N ALA A 39 -9.87 6.72 9.79
CA ALA A 39 -8.82 7.37 10.55
C ALA A 39 -7.71 6.37 10.93
N LEU A 40 -6.54 6.90 11.26
CA LEU A 40 -5.42 6.09 11.72
C LEU A 40 -5.78 5.35 13.01
N GLY A 41 -5.66 4.02 12.99
CA GLY A 41 -5.93 3.15 14.15
C GLY A 41 -7.41 2.79 14.34
N GLU A 42 -8.32 3.29 13.51
CA GLU A 42 -9.75 2.98 13.58
C GLU A 42 -10.03 1.54 13.14
N THR A 43 -9.42 1.11 12.04
CA THR A 43 -9.51 -0.27 11.55
C THR A 43 -8.14 -0.81 11.16
N SER A 44 -8.05 -2.13 11.04
CA SER A 44 -6.89 -2.77 10.41
C SER A 44 -6.89 -2.53 8.90
N ILE A 45 -5.71 -2.41 8.29
CA ILE A 45 -5.59 -2.38 6.83
C ILE A 45 -6.15 -3.64 6.17
N TYR A 46 -6.04 -4.77 6.84
CA TYR A 46 -6.59 -6.04 6.36
C TYR A 46 -8.12 -6.01 6.28
N ASP A 47 -8.79 -5.36 7.25
CA ASP A 47 -10.24 -5.20 7.24
C ASP A 47 -10.69 -4.29 6.10
N ASP A 48 -9.96 -3.22 5.85
CA ASP A 48 -10.25 -2.29 4.75
C ASP A 48 -10.05 -2.96 3.38
N LEU A 49 -9.06 -3.85 3.26
CA LEU A 49 -8.76 -4.54 2.00
C LEU A 49 -9.66 -5.74 1.73
N LYS A 50 -10.28 -6.35 2.73
CA LYS A 50 -11.02 -7.63 2.63
C LYS A 50 -12.01 -7.72 1.48
N ASN A 51 -12.65 -6.60 1.12
CA ASN A 51 -13.62 -6.52 0.02
C ASN A 51 -13.24 -5.47 -1.02
N ALA A 52 -11.98 -5.05 -1.04
CA ALA A 52 -11.52 -4.05 -1.97
C ALA A 52 -11.44 -4.61 -3.40
N TRP A 53 -11.94 -3.85 -4.36
CA TRP A 53 -11.78 -4.14 -5.79
C TRP A 53 -10.34 -3.91 -6.26
N ALA A 54 -9.75 -2.83 -5.80
CA ALA A 54 -8.36 -2.46 -6.04
C ALA A 54 -7.86 -1.54 -4.94
N CYS A 55 -6.56 -1.49 -4.75
CA CYS A 55 -5.87 -0.59 -3.83
C CYS A 55 -5.03 0.41 -4.64
N VAL A 56 -5.24 1.70 -4.43
CA VAL A 56 -4.46 2.76 -5.08
C VAL A 56 -3.52 3.37 -4.05
N VAL A 57 -2.24 3.46 -4.38
CA VAL A 57 -1.21 4.02 -3.53
C VAL A 57 -0.30 4.98 -4.29
N TYR A 58 0.22 5.99 -3.61
CA TYR A 58 1.29 6.84 -4.14
C TYR A 58 2.66 6.17 -3.88
N THR A 59 3.08 6.10 -2.63
CA THR A 59 4.34 5.44 -2.21
C THR A 59 4.17 4.58 -0.96
N SER A 60 2.92 4.31 -0.56
CA SER A 60 2.60 3.64 0.70
C SER A 60 2.92 2.14 0.67
N THR A 61 3.39 1.62 1.80
CA THR A 61 3.53 0.18 2.06
C THR A 61 2.20 -0.57 2.04
N ALA A 62 1.06 0.12 2.12
CA ALA A 62 -0.27 -0.46 1.94
C ALA A 62 -0.41 -1.22 0.61
N GLY A 63 0.31 -0.77 -0.44
CA GLY A 63 0.36 -1.48 -1.71
C GLY A 63 0.95 -2.88 -1.62
N ALA A 64 1.97 -3.08 -0.77
CA ALA A 64 2.55 -4.39 -0.53
C ALA A 64 1.54 -5.32 0.16
N VAL A 65 0.85 -4.81 1.17
CA VAL A 65 -0.19 -5.57 1.88
C VAL A 65 -1.31 -5.98 0.93
N ALA A 66 -1.79 -5.05 0.09
CA ALA A 66 -2.81 -5.36 -0.92
C ALA A 66 -2.37 -6.49 -1.85
N MET A 67 -1.13 -6.47 -2.33
CA MET A 67 -0.60 -7.54 -3.18
C MET A 67 -0.50 -8.88 -2.45
N LEU A 68 -0.09 -8.90 -1.19
CA LEU A 68 -0.05 -10.11 -0.38
C LEU A 68 -1.45 -10.71 -0.18
N GLU A 69 -2.45 -9.84 0.01
CA GLU A 69 -3.87 -10.24 0.12
C GLU A 69 -4.52 -10.60 -1.23
N GLY A 70 -3.82 -10.47 -2.34
CA GLY A 70 -4.35 -10.77 -3.67
C GLY A 70 -5.27 -9.72 -4.25
N ILE A 71 -5.16 -8.49 -3.76
CA ILE A 71 -5.90 -7.33 -4.28
C ILE A 71 -5.06 -6.64 -5.35
N PRO A 72 -5.63 -6.33 -6.54
CA PRO A 72 -4.94 -5.55 -7.55
C PRO A 72 -4.47 -4.22 -6.98
N MET A 73 -3.18 -3.93 -7.10
CA MET A 73 -2.58 -2.70 -6.57
C MET A 73 -2.15 -1.79 -7.71
N ILE A 74 -2.56 -0.53 -7.67
CA ILE A 74 -2.15 0.51 -8.62
C ILE A 74 -1.27 1.51 -7.88
N ALA A 75 0.02 1.52 -8.20
CA ALA A 75 0.96 2.52 -7.71
C ALA A 75 1.02 3.68 -8.70
N THR A 76 0.76 4.90 -8.23
CA THR A 76 0.68 6.09 -9.08
C THR A 76 2.02 6.82 -9.21
N HIS A 77 3.05 6.42 -8.46
CA HIS A 77 4.37 7.06 -8.50
C HIS A 77 5.51 6.03 -8.62
N PRO A 78 6.50 6.26 -9.49
CA PRO A 78 7.63 5.34 -9.71
C PRO A 78 8.50 5.07 -8.48
N ALA A 79 8.55 6.00 -7.53
CA ALA A 79 9.28 5.80 -6.26
C ALA A 79 8.59 4.81 -5.31
N CYS A 80 7.37 4.37 -5.60
CA CYS A 80 6.74 3.30 -4.85
C CYS A 80 7.53 2.00 -5.05
N PHE A 81 8.01 1.38 -3.97
CA PHE A 81 8.82 0.17 -4.09
C PHE A 81 8.08 -1.02 -4.75
N SER A 82 6.76 -1.02 -4.70
CA SER A 82 5.91 -2.01 -5.39
C SER A 82 5.48 -1.60 -6.81
N TYR A 83 5.97 -0.46 -7.34
CA TYR A 83 5.53 0.11 -8.62
C TYR A 83 5.62 -0.88 -9.80
N LYS A 84 6.70 -1.65 -9.89
CA LYS A 84 6.90 -2.64 -10.97
C LYS A 84 5.85 -3.76 -11.01
N TRP A 85 5.14 -3.98 -9.91
CA TRP A 85 4.04 -4.95 -9.80
C TRP A 85 2.66 -4.30 -9.90
N SER A 86 2.59 -3.00 -10.21
CA SER A 86 1.33 -2.30 -10.38
C SER A 86 0.43 -3.01 -11.39
N ALA A 87 -0.86 -3.11 -11.06
CA ALA A 87 -1.89 -3.74 -11.89
C ALA A 87 -2.28 -2.92 -13.13
N GLY A 88 -1.61 -1.81 -13.37
CA GLY A 88 -1.85 -0.90 -14.49
C GLY A 88 -1.75 0.56 -14.06
N LYS A 89 -2.35 1.44 -14.85
CA LYS A 89 -2.52 2.86 -14.57
C LYS A 89 -3.85 3.10 -13.85
N LEU A 90 -4.03 4.28 -13.27
CA LEU A 90 -5.29 4.65 -12.63
C LEU A 90 -6.49 4.60 -13.61
N SER A 91 -6.26 4.85 -14.89
CA SER A 91 -7.28 4.67 -15.94
C SER A 91 -7.80 3.23 -16.07
N ASP A 92 -7.04 2.27 -15.62
CA ASP A 92 -7.34 0.84 -15.77
C ASP A 92 -8.09 0.28 -14.56
N ILE A 93 -8.48 1.14 -13.61
CA ILE A 93 -9.07 0.75 -12.31
C ILE A 93 -10.37 -0.05 -12.43
N GLU A 94 -11.09 0.09 -13.54
CA GLU A 94 -12.30 -0.69 -13.77
C GLU A 94 -12.00 -2.13 -14.20
N ASN A 95 -10.82 -2.38 -14.76
CA ASN A 95 -10.36 -3.69 -15.20
C ASN A 95 -8.89 -3.91 -14.79
N PRO A 96 -8.57 -3.88 -13.50
CA PRO A 96 -7.20 -4.00 -13.04
C PRO A 96 -6.69 -5.42 -13.27
N ILE A 97 -5.50 -5.53 -13.82
CA ILE A 97 -4.87 -6.83 -14.07
C ILE A 97 -4.16 -7.29 -12.80
N LEU A 98 -4.65 -8.34 -12.17
CA LEU A 98 -3.94 -8.99 -11.08
C LEU A 98 -2.71 -9.71 -11.66
N LYS A 99 -1.52 -9.17 -11.44
CA LYS A 99 -0.27 -9.80 -11.85
C LYS A 99 0.03 -11.03 -11.02
N ASP A 100 0.77 -11.97 -11.60
CA ASP A 100 1.32 -13.09 -10.85
C ASP A 100 2.16 -12.56 -9.68
N ARG A 101 1.70 -12.85 -8.47
CA ARG A 101 2.31 -12.41 -7.24
C ARG A 101 3.35 -13.38 -6.67
N THR A 102 3.51 -14.55 -7.25
CA THR A 102 4.46 -15.57 -6.79
C THR A 102 5.87 -15.02 -6.73
N TYR A 103 6.31 -14.37 -7.80
CA TYR A 103 7.61 -13.71 -7.84
C TYR A 103 7.73 -12.57 -6.81
N TYR A 104 6.66 -11.77 -6.65
CA TYR A 104 6.63 -10.71 -5.65
C TYR A 104 6.75 -11.25 -4.23
N ILE A 105 5.95 -12.27 -3.88
CA ILE A 105 5.97 -12.89 -2.56
C ILE A 105 7.35 -13.48 -2.27
N THR A 106 7.93 -14.18 -3.23
CA THR A 106 9.27 -14.76 -3.10
C THR A 106 10.33 -13.68 -2.90
N HIS A 107 10.27 -12.62 -3.71
CA HIS A 107 11.21 -11.50 -3.59
C HIS A 107 11.06 -10.77 -2.25
N PHE A 108 9.82 -10.53 -1.83
CA PHE A 108 9.51 -9.88 -0.56
C PHE A 108 10.00 -10.72 0.62
N ALA A 109 9.70 -12.02 0.63
CA ALA A 109 10.15 -12.94 1.67
C ALA A 109 11.68 -13.03 1.77
N ASN A 110 12.39 -12.98 0.63
CA ASN A 110 13.85 -12.99 0.62
C ASN A 110 14.50 -11.66 1.03
N ALA A 111 13.77 -10.55 0.92
CA ALA A 111 14.26 -9.21 1.25
C ALA A 111 13.91 -8.78 2.68
N HIS A 112 12.99 -9.46 3.34
CA HIS A 112 12.54 -9.13 4.70
C HIS A 112 13.23 -10.03 5.71
N TRP A 113 13.59 -9.42 6.83
CA TRP A 113 14.25 -10.06 7.96
C TRP A 113 13.49 -9.70 9.23
N THR A 114 13.24 -10.68 10.07
CA THR A 114 12.72 -10.42 11.39
C THR A 114 13.79 -9.73 12.25
N LEU A 115 13.36 -9.02 13.28
CA LEU A 115 14.31 -8.40 14.22
C LEU A 115 15.23 -9.43 14.87
N ASP A 116 14.74 -10.63 15.12
CA ASP A 116 15.52 -11.69 15.73
C ASP A 116 16.57 -12.26 14.76
N GLU A 117 16.25 -12.44 13.49
CA GLU A 117 17.22 -12.83 12.46
C GLU A 117 18.30 -11.76 12.28
N ILE A 118 17.94 -10.46 12.35
CA ILE A 118 18.91 -9.37 12.31
C ILE A 118 19.81 -9.40 13.53
N ARG A 119 19.25 -9.56 14.74
CA ARG A 119 20.04 -9.67 15.98
C ARG A 119 20.98 -10.86 15.98
N GLN A 120 20.58 -12.00 15.39
CA GLN A 120 21.40 -13.19 15.23
C GLN A 120 22.44 -13.06 14.12
N GLY A 121 22.47 -11.94 13.39
CA GLY A 121 23.41 -11.69 12.30
C GLY A 121 23.12 -12.49 11.02
N CYS A 122 21.91 -13.02 10.84
CA CYS A 122 21.55 -13.80 9.64
C CYS A 122 21.69 -12.99 8.35
N TYR A 123 21.29 -11.71 8.36
CA TYR A 123 21.47 -10.81 7.24
C TYR A 123 22.95 -10.70 6.81
N TRP A 124 23.85 -10.46 7.77
CA TRP A 124 25.27 -10.28 7.52
C TRP A 124 25.91 -11.56 6.98
N ARG A 125 25.57 -12.71 7.53
CA ARG A 125 26.06 -14.00 7.01
C ARG A 125 25.67 -14.23 5.56
N LYS A 126 24.42 -13.89 5.18
CA LYS A 126 23.93 -14.13 3.82
C LYS A 126 24.49 -13.14 2.80
N HIS A 127 24.66 -11.87 3.16
CA HIS A 127 24.92 -10.81 2.18
C HIS A 127 26.33 -10.22 2.26
N VAL A 128 27.08 -10.44 3.34
CA VAL A 128 28.39 -9.84 3.54
C VAL A 128 29.50 -10.88 3.66
N ILE A 129 29.25 -12.00 4.32
CA ILE A 129 30.33 -13.01 4.58
C ILE A 129 30.44 -14.03 3.44
N GLN A 130 29.41 -14.21 2.62
CA GLN A 130 29.41 -15.14 1.46
C GLN A 130 29.73 -14.45 0.13
N SER A 131 29.99 -13.17 0.13
CA SER A 131 30.54 -12.41 -0.98
C SER A 131 32.08 -12.32 -0.84
#